data_344e4f160f51694a555046dda9bf2b3f
#
_entry.id   344e4f160f51694a555046dda9bf2b3f
#
_cell.length_a   1.000
_cell.length_b   1.000
_cell.length_c   1.000
_cell.angle_alpha   90.00
_cell.angle_beta   90.00
_cell.angle_gamma   90.00
#
_symmetry.space_group_name_H-M   'P 1'
#
loop_
_entity.id
_entity.type
_entity.pdbx_description
1 polymer ?
#
loop_
_entity_poly.entity_id
_entity_poly.type
_entity_poly.pdbx_seq_one_letter_code
_entity_poly.pdbx_strand_id
1 'polypeptide(L)'
;MDGADENFLQEYTKDGYQSEMLDVLYSDTNYEKIRVRALADEALDDEGRHAPLGVVMGDMFVYFTESDPMTPVWFEKLNPESPLDPIPVFQIPMRTVKRRLKVITLMDAMSKLLEMKEEKHWTEDLLREFFAAGIDEALEIITYEFRSQKDIDGNPAILHPLTVGLMGVNDNEKTVGFLHDLIEDCDWSIEDLHTEGFFDEVVEAVDILTHRKDEDSYDEYVNKIILSGNRLAINVKLNDLHHNLQRGKVSYEAAGASNDAAKIKELERINAKHEKALERIKNAEYEQ
;
A
#
# COMPACT_ATOMS: atom_id res chain seq x y z
N MET A 1 2.32 -9.35 -42.20
CA MET A 1 1.80 -8.16 -41.51
C MET A 1 0.89 -7.44 -42.48
N ASP A 2 -0.35 -7.19 -42.10
CA ASP A 2 -1.25 -6.40 -42.92
C ASP A 2 -0.85 -4.92 -42.83
N GLY A 3 -0.88 -4.21 -43.98
CA GLY A 3 -0.42 -2.81 -44.07
C GLY A 3 -1.14 -1.78 -43.17
N ALA A 4 -2.18 -2.22 -42.44
CA ALA A 4 -2.85 -1.44 -41.42
C ALA A 4 -1.99 -1.27 -40.16
N ASP A 5 -1.18 -2.28 -39.82
CA ASP A 5 -0.33 -2.27 -38.62
C ASP A 5 0.89 -1.35 -38.78
N GLU A 6 1.44 -1.25 -40.00
CA GLU A 6 2.58 -0.34 -40.30
C GLU A 6 2.13 1.13 -40.31
N ASN A 7 0.93 1.41 -40.81
CA ASN A 7 0.38 2.77 -40.81
C ASN A 7 0.09 3.28 -39.39
N PHE A 8 -0.37 2.40 -38.52
CA PHE A 8 -0.67 2.71 -37.13
C PHE A 8 0.60 3.09 -36.37
N LEU A 9 1.67 2.29 -36.45
CA LEU A 9 2.95 2.60 -35.83
C LEU A 9 3.61 3.89 -36.37
N GLN A 10 3.44 4.19 -37.66
CA GLN A 10 3.92 5.43 -38.25
C GLN A 10 3.16 6.67 -37.81
N GLU A 11 1.86 6.55 -37.52
CA GLU A 11 1.05 7.63 -36.99
C GLU A 11 1.42 7.92 -35.52
N TYR A 12 1.64 6.87 -34.74
CA TYR A 12 2.05 6.94 -33.36
C TYR A 12 3.45 7.56 -33.15
N THR A 13 4.38 7.27 -34.06
CA THR A 13 5.74 7.84 -34.02
C THR A 13 5.78 9.31 -34.42
N LYS A 14 4.75 9.84 -35.11
CA LYS A 14 4.67 11.25 -35.50
C LYS A 14 4.42 12.20 -34.36
N ASP A 15 3.80 11.73 -33.27
CA ASP A 15 3.45 12.55 -32.10
C ASP A 15 4.51 12.57 -30.99
N GLY A 16 5.75 12.23 -31.32
CA GLY A 16 6.91 12.41 -30.43
C GLY A 16 7.23 11.23 -29.52
N TYR A 17 6.55 10.10 -29.66
CA TYR A 17 6.92 8.86 -28.99
C TYR A 17 8.16 8.26 -29.66
N GLN A 18 9.14 7.85 -28.87
CA GLN A 18 10.36 7.27 -29.39
C GLN A 18 10.05 5.95 -30.12
N SER A 19 10.34 5.91 -31.41
CA SER A 19 10.10 4.73 -32.26
C SER A 19 10.73 3.45 -31.70
N GLU A 20 11.88 3.55 -31.06
CA GLU A 20 12.59 2.44 -30.44
C GLU A 20 11.79 1.75 -29.33
N MET A 21 10.98 2.47 -28.55
CA MET A 21 10.16 1.87 -27.51
C MET A 21 8.93 1.15 -28.05
N LEU A 22 8.33 1.69 -29.09
CA LEU A 22 7.23 1.01 -29.78
C LEU A 22 7.69 -0.27 -30.47
N ASP A 23 8.88 -0.27 -31.07
CA ASP A 23 9.47 -1.46 -31.68
C ASP A 23 9.74 -2.57 -30.64
N VAL A 24 10.12 -2.22 -29.42
CA VAL A 24 10.32 -3.17 -28.33
C VAL A 24 9.01 -3.70 -27.77
N LEU A 25 7.97 -2.86 -27.69
CA LEU A 25 6.63 -3.28 -27.29
C LEU A 25 5.95 -4.15 -28.35
N TYR A 26 6.37 -4.00 -29.61
CA TYR A 26 5.82 -4.70 -30.76
C TYR A 26 6.60 -5.98 -31.06
N SER A 27 6.65 -6.87 -30.06
CA SER A 27 7.32 -8.16 -30.24
C SER A 27 6.53 -9.08 -31.18
N ASP A 28 7.19 -10.17 -31.61
CA ASP A 28 6.58 -11.17 -32.52
C ASP A 28 5.40 -11.96 -31.93
N THR A 29 5.01 -11.71 -30.68
CA THR A 29 3.88 -12.41 -30.06
C THR A 29 2.55 -11.72 -30.39
N ASN A 30 1.53 -12.52 -30.70
CA ASN A 30 0.18 -12.00 -30.96
C ASN A 30 -0.42 -11.23 -29.78
N TYR A 31 -0.01 -11.60 -28.56
CA TYR A 31 -0.47 -10.96 -27.33
C TYR A 31 0.00 -9.50 -27.24
N GLU A 32 1.29 -9.26 -27.41
CA GLU A 32 1.86 -7.92 -27.36
C GLU A 32 1.27 -7.01 -28.43
N LYS A 33 1.07 -7.53 -29.65
CA LYS A 33 0.45 -6.78 -30.73
C LYS A 33 -0.99 -6.39 -30.42
N ILE A 34 -1.79 -7.33 -29.93
CA ILE A 34 -3.20 -7.06 -29.58
C ILE A 34 -3.26 -6.00 -28.48
N ARG A 35 -2.40 -6.13 -27.47
CA ARG A 35 -2.42 -5.22 -26.31
C ARG A 35 -1.98 -3.80 -26.67
N VAL A 36 -0.90 -3.65 -27.41
CA VAL A 36 -0.48 -2.33 -27.89
C VAL A 36 -1.58 -1.66 -28.70
N ARG A 37 -2.27 -2.41 -29.55
CA ARG A 37 -3.39 -1.89 -30.35
C ARG A 37 -4.56 -1.46 -29.46
N ALA A 38 -4.95 -2.27 -28.47
CA ALA A 38 -6.04 -1.93 -27.56
C ALA A 38 -5.74 -0.64 -26.77
N LEU A 39 -4.54 -0.51 -26.24
CA LEU A 39 -4.11 0.68 -25.54
C LEU A 39 -4.11 1.93 -26.43
N ALA A 40 -3.77 1.75 -27.70
CA ALA A 40 -3.79 2.80 -28.66
C ALA A 40 -5.20 3.28 -29.02
N ASP A 41 -6.14 2.34 -29.18
CA ASP A 41 -7.52 2.66 -29.48
C ASP A 41 -8.20 3.41 -28.30
N GLU A 42 -7.84 3.07 -27.06
CA GLU A 42 -8.27 3.78 -25.85
C GLU A 42 -7.66 5.19 -25.72
N ALA A 43 -6.45 5.38 -26.22
CA ALA A 43 -5.75 6.65 -26.17
C ALA A 43 -6.12 7.64 -27.27
N LEU A 44 -6.75 7.16 -28.33
CA LEU A 44 -7.29 7.95 -29.43
C LEU A 44 -8.69 8.49 -29.10
N ASP A 45 -8.93 8.94 -27.86
CA ASP A 45 -10.11 9.74 -27.62
C ASP A 45 -10.02 11.06 -28.41
N ASP A 46 -11.17 11.67 -28.68
CA ASP A 46 -11.29 12.89 -29.51
C ASP A 46 -10.47 14.10 -29.00
N GLU A 47 -9.73 13.96 -27.92
CA GLU A 47 -8.99 15.03 -27.24
C GLU A 47 -7.47 14.91 -27.35
N GLY A 48 -6.93 13.92 -28.05
CA GLY A 48 -5.49 13.80 -28.37
C GLY A 48 -4.60 13.58 -27.14
N ARG A 49 -5.11 12.94 -26.11
CA ARG A 49 -4.36 12.62 -24.89
C ARG A 49 -3.46 11.39 -25.09
N HIS A 50 -2.32 11.44 -24.43
CA HIS A 50 -1.21 10.51 -24.56
C HIS A 50 -1.61 9.03 -24.50
N ALA A 51 -1.21 8.29 -25.51
CA ALA A 51 -1.34 6.85 -25.51
C ALA A 51 -0.67 6.23 -24.28
N PRO A 52 -1.32 5.28 -23.61
CA PRO A 52 -0.67 4.58 -22.54
C PRO A 52 0.50 3.76 -23.06
N LEU A 53 1.65 3.87 -22.39
CA LEU A 53 2.86 3.10 -22.67
C LEU A 53 2.92 1.88 -21.78
N GLY A 54 3.38 0.75 -22.31
CA GLY A 54 3.42 -0.48 -21.53
C GLY A 54 4.53 -1.44 -21.91
N VAL A 55 4.84 -2.34 -20.99
CA VAL A 55 5.86 -3.40 -21.15
C VAL A 55 5.25 -4.74 -20.78
N VAL A 56 5.49 -5.77 -21.61
CA VAL A 56 5.12 -7.15 -21.27
C VAL A 56 6.18 -7.75 -20.36
N MET A 57 5.76 -8.22 -19.19
CA MET A 57 6.58 -8.85 -18.17
C MET A 57 6.03 -10.27 -17.92
N GLY A 58 6.59 -11.28 -18.56
CA GLY A 58 6.04 -12.64 -18.52
C GLY A 58 4.67 -12.72 -19.19
N ASP A 59 3.66 -13.10 -18.45
CA ASP A 59 2.26 -13.14 -18.88
C ASP A 59 1.45 -11.88 -18.50
N MET A 60 2.12 -10.91 -17.91
CA MET A 60 1.53 -9.64 -17.48
C MET A 60 1.87 -8.52 -18.45
N PHE A 61 0.93 -7.63 -18.66
CA PHE A 61 1.15 -6.36 -19.31
C PHE A 61 1.15 -5.25 -18.26
N VAL A 62 2.27 -4.52 -18.14
CA VAL A 62 2.45 -3.39 -17.22
C VAL A 62 2.34 -2.11 -18.03
N TYR A 63 1.33 -1.27 -17.78
CA TYR A 63 1.17 -0.05 -18.54
C TYR A 63 0.90 1.18 -17.68
N PHE A 64 1.20 2.34 -18.28
CA PHE A 64 1.17 3.65 -17.66
C PHE A 64 0.22 4.55 -18.46
N THR A 65 -0.71 5.20 -17.81
CA THR A 65 -1.62 6.16 -18.44
C THR A 65 -1.06 7.58 -18.43
N GLU A 66 -0.42 7.96 -17.34
CA GLU A 66 0.15 9.29 -17.15
C GLU A 66 1.43 9.23 -16.32
N SER A 67 2.14 10.36 -16.19
CA SER A 67 3.37 10.48 -15.40
C SER A 67 3.16 11.05 -14.00
N ASP A 68 1.93 11.41 -13.64
CA ASP A 68 1.60 11.92 -12.31
C ASP A 68 1.91 10.88 -11.23
N PRO A 69 2.50 11.26 -10.09
CA PRO A 69 2.89 10.33 -9.03
C PRO A 69 1.74 9.50 -8.45
N MET A 70 0.51 10.00 -8.49
CA MET A 70 -0.67 9.33 -7.94
C MET A 70 -1.40 8.47 -8.98
N THR A 71 -1.10 8.63 -10.27
CA THR A 71 -1.72 7.84 -11.33
C THR A 71 -1.33 6.37 -11.17
N PRO A 72 -2.30 5.45 -11.25
CA PRO A 72 -2.02 4.04 -11.14
C PRO A 72 -1.23 3.51 -12.34
N VAL A 73 -0.32 2.60 -12.05
CA VAL A 73 0.32 1.71 -13.02
C VAL A 73 -0.44 0.39 -12.97
N TRP A 74 -0.96 -0.03 -14.11
CA TRP A 74 -1.81 -1.19 -14.22
C TRP A 74 -1.02 -2.44 -14.57
N PHE A 75 -1.39 -3.56 -13.93
CA PHE A 75 -0.89 -4.89 -14.22
C PHE A 75 -2.07 -5.75 -14.64
N GLU A 76 -2.06 -6.22 -15.88
CA GLU A 76 -3.17 -6.91 -16.52
C GLU A 76 -2.74 -8.18 -17.21
N LYS A 77 -3.69 -9.09 -17.42
CA LYS A 77 -3.51 -10.30 -18.23
C LYS A 77 -4.34 -10.25 -19.50
N LEU A 78 -3.88 -10.93 -20.54
CA LEU A 78 -4.68 -11.17 -21.73
C LEU A 78 -5.96 -11.94 -21.35
N ASN A 79 -7.09 -11.41 -21.78
CA ASN A 79 -8.35 -12.15 -21.74
C ASN A 79 -8.48 -12.99 -23.03
N PRO A 80 -8.42 -14.33 -22.94
CA PRO A 80 -8.50 -15.19 -24.14
C PRO A 80 -9.84 -15.07 -24.88
N GLU A 81 -10.92 -14.70 -24.17
CA GLU A 81 -12.27 -14.56 -24.74
C GLU A 81 -12.48 -13.20 -25.39
N SER A 82 -11.80 -12.16 -24.87
CA SER A 82 -11.89 -10.80 -25.39
C SER A 82 -10.52 -10.12 -25.27
N PRO A 83 -9.63 -10.27 -26.28
CA PRO A 83 -8.26 -9.73 -26.21
C PRO A 83 -8.19 -8.19 -26.10
N LEU A 84 -9.25 -7.48 -26.46
CA LEU A 84 -9.34 -6.02 -26.33
C LEU A 84 -9.87 -5.57 -24.96
N ASP A 85 -10.31 -6.52 -24.13
CA ASP A 85 -10.82 -6.29 -22.78
C ASP A 85 -9.95 -7.10 -21.79
N PRO A 86 -8.79 -6.60 -21.42
CA PRO A 86 -7.85 -7.32 -20.56
C PRO A 86 -8.39 -7.50 -19.16
N ILE A 87 -7.88 -8.49 -18.46
CA ILE A 87 -8.25 -8.78 -17.09
C ILE A 87 -7.32 -7.96 -16.17
N PRO A 88 -7.80 -6.92 -15.49
CA PRO A 88 -7.00 -6.23 -14.51
C PRO A 88 -6.67 -7.18 -13.35
N VAL A 89 -5.42 -7.18 -12.90
CA VAL A 89 -4.94 -8.05 -11.85
C VAL A 89 -4.63 -7.26 -10.60
N PHE A 90 -3.81 -6.21 -10.74
CA PHE A 90 -3.55 -5.26 -9.67
C PHE A 90 -3.05 -3.93 -10.24
N GLN A 91 -3.01 -2.91 -9.39
CA GLN A 91 -2.45 -1.60 -9.71
C GLN A 91 -1.63 -1.09 -8.54
N ILE A 92 -0.69 -0.21 -8.83
CA ILE A 92 0.12 0.50 -7.83
C ILE A 92 0.37 1.94 -8.27
N PRO A 93 0.54 2.91 -7.36
CA PRO A 93 0.86 4.28 -7.73
C PRO A 93 2.18 4.39 -8.49
N MET A 94 2.24 5.31 -9.47
CA MET A 94 3.45 5.60 -10.23
C MET A 94 4.65 5.93 -9.32
N ARG A 95 4.41 6.63 -8.20
CA ARG A 95 5.46 6.95 -7.23
C ARG A 95 6.12 5.69 -6.66
N THR A 96 5.34 4.64 -6.38
CA THR A 96 5.85 3.35 -5.88
C THR A 96 6.67 2.66 -6.95
N VAL A 97 6.21 2.64 -8.21
CA VAL A 97 6.98 2.12 -9.34
C VAL A 97 8.32 2.83 -9.47
N LYS A 98 8.30 4.18 -9.51
CA LYS A 98 9.53 4.98 -9.62
C LYS A 98 10.51 4.70 -8.48
N ARG A 99 10.01 4.55 -7.25
CA ARG A 99 10.83 4.23 -6.07
C ARG A 99 11.46 2.84 -6.18
N ARG A 100 10.66 1.82 -6.48
CA ARG A 100 11.13 0.44 -6.62
C ARG A 100 12.17 0.29 -7.73
N LEU A 101 11.96 0.95 -8.85
CA LEU A 101 12.90 0.96 -9.96
C LEU A 101 14.08 1.93 -9.76
N LYS A 102 14.03 2.80 -8.75
CA LYS A 102 15.02 3.86 -8.46
C LYS A 102 15.20 4.83 -9.62
N VAL A 103 14.11 5.29 -10.19
CA VAL A 103 14.04 6.17 -11.35
C VAL A 103 13.19 7.41 -11.06
N ILE A 104 13.30 8.43 -11.90
CA ILE A 104 12.62 9.71 -11.71
C ILE A 104 11.50 9.90 -12.74
N THR A 105 11.73 9.50 -13.98
CA THR A 105 10.80 9.74 -15.08
C THR A 105 10.03 8.48 -15.47
N LEU A 106 8.90 8.67 -16.18
CA LEU A 106 8.18 7.57 -16.80
C LEU A 106 9.06 6.80 -17.78
N MET A 107 9.81 7.51 -18.61
CA MET A 107 10.70 6.90 -19.61
C MET A 107 11.79 6.04 -18.96
N ASP A 108 12.38 6.51 -17.85
CA ASP A 108 13.35 5.72 -17.10
C ASP A 108 12.69 4.45 -16.52
N ALA A 109 11.45 4.56 -16.04
CA ALA A 109 10.71 3.41 -15.51
C ALA A 109 10.47 2.35 -16.59
N MET A 110 10.06 2.77 -17.78
CA MET A 110 9.87 1.87 -18.91
C MET A 110 11.17 1.23 -19.36
N SER A 111 12.23 2.01 -19.50
CA SER A 111 13.56 1.49 -19.87
C SER A 111 14.03 0.45 -18.85
N LYS A 112 13.79 0.71 -17.55
CA LYS A 112 14.16 -0.22 -16.49
C LYS A 112 13.34 -1.52 -16.51
N LEU A 113 12.05 -1.43 -16.77
CA LEU A 113 11.20 -2.62 -16.93
C LEU A 113 11.65 -3.46 -18.15
N LEU A 114 12.02 -2.83 -19.24
CA LEU A 114 12.56 -3.51 -20.42
C LEU A 114 13.87 -4.24 -20.13
N GLU A 115 14.80 -3.62 -19.37
CA GLU A 115 16.00 -4.31 -18.91
C GLU A 115 15.65 -5.52 -18.04
N MET A 116 14.75 -5.35 -17.06
CA MET A 116 14.32 -6.40 -16.15
C MET A 116 13.60 -7.55 -16.86
N LYS A 117 12.87 -7.30 -17.94
CA LYS A 117 12.19 -8.31 -18.74
C LYS A 117 13.14 -9.44 -19.15
N GLU A 118 14.37 -9.13 -19.50
CA GLU A 118 15.38 -10.07 -19.97
C GLU A 118 16.13 -10.79 -18.83
N GLU A 119 16.04 -10.32 -17.58
CA GLU A 119 16.84 -10.83 -16.47
C GLU A 119 16.32 -12.17 -15.93
N LYS A 120 15.01 -12.36 -15.91
CA LYS A 120 14.38 -13.58 -15.36
C LYS A 120 12.99 -13.82 -15.94
N HIS A 121 12.47 -15.02 -15.68
CA HIS A 121 11.07 -15.33 -16.02
C HIS A 121 10.15 -14.68 -14.98
N TRP A 122 9.47 -13.61 -15.37
CA TRP A 122 8.53 -12.89 -14.54
C TRP A 122 7.18 -13.60 -14.48
N THR A 123 6.59 -13.66 -13.29
CA THR A 123 5.24 -14.14 -13.02
C THR A 123 4.45 -13.08 -12.27
N GLU A 124 3.13 -13.24 -12.15
CA GLU A 124 2.30 -12.37 -11.34
C GLU A 124 2.84 -12.25 -9.90
N ASP A 125 3.10 -13.38 -9.25
CA ASP A 125 3.59 -13.39 -7.87
C ASP A 125 4.91 -12.64 -7.70
N LEU A 126 5.85 -12.84 -8.63
CA LEU A 126 7.13 -12.12 -8.61
C LEU A 126 6.98 -10.62 -8.83
N LEU A 127 6.03 -10.21 -9.68
CA LEU A 127 5.75 -8.78 -9.90
C LEU A 127 5.06 -8.16 -8.68
N ARG A 128 4.08 -8.86 -8.09
CA ARG A 128 3.42 -8.42 -6.84
C ARG A 128 4.45 -8.27 -5.72
N GLU A 129 5.30 -9.26 -5.50
CA GLU A 129 6.36 -9.21 -4.49
C GLU A 129 7.34 -8.06 -4.75
N PHE A 130 7.76 -7.86 -5.99
CA PHE A 130 8.72 -6.82 -6.35
C PHE A 130 8.17 -5.40 -6.13
N PHE A 131 6.89 -5.19 -6.46
CA PHE A 131 6.26 -3.88 -6.37
C PHE A 131 5.43 -3.67 -5.10
N ALA A 132 5.30 -4.67 -4.24
CA ALA A 132 4.54 -4.54 -3.00
C ALA A 132 5.01 -3.36 -2.16
N ALA A 133 4.05 -2.64 -1.62
CA ALA A 133 4.31 -1.62 -0.62
C ALA A 133 4.78 -2.28 0.69
N GLY A 134 5.70 -1.63 1.38
CA GLY A 134 6.29 -2.15 2.60
C GLY A 134 6.62 -1.04 3.60
N ILE A 135 7.70 -1.24 4.34
CA ILE A 135 8.16 -0.30 5.38
C ILE A 135 8.36 1.12 4.85
N ASP A 136 8.97 1.27 3.67
CA ASP A 136 9.30 2.59 3.14
C ASP A 136 8.03 3.39 2.80
N GLU A 137 7.04 2.73 2.18
CA GLU A 137 5.75 3.33 1.87
C GLU A 137 4.96 3.65 3.14
N ALA A 138 4.92 2.74 4.10
CA ALA A 138 4.26 2.96 5.38
C ALA A 138 4.85 4.15 6.15
N LEU A 139 6.18 4.27 6.20
CA LEU A 139 6.86 5.41 6.82
C LEU A 139 6.57 6.73 6.11
N GLU A 140 6.51 6.74 4.78
CA GLU A 140 6.16 7.94 4.02
C GLU A 140 4.73 8.37 4.32
N ILE A 141 3.79 7.43 4.30
CA ILE A 141 2.37 7.68 4.60
C ILE A 141 2.22 8.27 5.99
N ILE A 142 2.72 7.62 7.05
CA ILE A 142 2.54 8.13 8.41
C ILE A 142 3.27 9.45 8.64
N THR A 143 4.40 9.67 7.97
CA THR A 143 5.12 10.95 8.07
C THR A 143 4.32 12.10 7.46
N TYR A 144 3.59 11.84 6.39
CA TYR A 144 2.73 12.82 5.76
C TYR A 144 1.44 13.05 6.56
N GLU A 145 0.74 11.99 6.94
CA GLU A 145 -0.59 12.06 7.53
C GLU A 145 -0.56 12.55 8.98
N PHE A 146 0.39 12.11 9.79
CA PHE A 146 0.51 12.55 11.19
C PHE A 146 1.31 13.85 11.38
N ARG A 147 1.77 14.48 10.30
CA ARG A 147 2.50 15.73 10.37
C ARG A 147 1.74 16.80 11.06
N SER A 148 1.89 17.51 11.91
CA SER A 148 1.10 18.55 12.60
C SER A 148 0.07 18.04 13.60
N GLN A 149 -0.18 16.72 13.64
CA GLN A 149 -1.04 16.15 14.67
C GLN A 149 -0.30 16.06 16.02
N LYS A 150 -1.04 16.21 17.10
CA LYS A 150 -0.52 16.13 18.47
C LYS A 150 -1.30 15.09 19.26
N ASP A 151 -0.57 14.36 20.12
CA ASP A 151 -1.21 13.49 21.10
C ASP A 151 -1.81 14.28 22.29
N ILE A 152 -2.46 13.58 23.19
CA ILE A 152 -3.13 14.17 24.40
C ILE A 152 -2.14 14.92 25.31
N ASP A 153 -0.86 14.63 25.24
CA ASP A 153 0.19 15.30 25.99
C ASP A 153 0.89 16.43 25.21
N GLY A 154 0.47 16.67 23.95
CA GLY A 154 0.99 17.71 23.07
C GLY A 154 2.26 17.30 22.32
N ASN A 155 2.68 16.04 22.38
CA ASN A 155 3.79 15.53 21.57
C ASN A 155 3.36 15.26 20.13
N PRO A 156 4.29 15.17 19.15
CA PRO A 156 3.93 14.76 17.81
C PRO A 156 3.26 13.37 17.79
N ALA A 157 2.05 13.28 17.23
CA ALA A 157 1.24 12.05 17.25
C ALA A 157 1.95 10.88 16.53
N ILE A 158 2.75 11.18 15.50
CA ILE A 158 3.54 10.18 14.76
C ILE A 158 4.45 9.32 15.63
N LEU A 159 4.86 9.82 16.81
CA LEU A 159 5.77 9.07 17.69
C LEU A 159 5.16 7.75 18.17
N HIS A 160 3.82 7.66 18.23
CA HIS A 160 3.16 6.43 18.62
C HIS A 160 3.27 5.34 17.54
N PRO A 161 2.71 5.51 16.34
CA PRO A 161 2.81 4.49 15.30
C PRO A 161 4.26 4.18 14.92
N LEU A 162 5.16 5.19 14.94
CA LEU A 162 6.58 4.96 14.71
C LEU A 162 7.18 3.99 15.75
N THR A 163 6.87 4.18 17.03
CA THR A 163 7.38 3.30 18.09
C THR A 163 6.79 1.90 17.98
N VAL A 164 5.48 1.77 17.77
CA VAL A 164 4.81 0.47 17.61
C VAL A 164 5.40 -0.32 16.44
N GLY A 165 5.61 0.33 15.30
CA GLY A 165 6.24 -0.30 14.14
C GLY A 165 7.68 -0.74 14.42
N LEU A 166 8.48 0.08 15.09
CA LEU A 166 9.85 -0.29 15.48
C LEU A 166 9.93 -1.45 16.47
N MET A 167 8.85 -1.76 17.19
CA MET A 167 8.76 -2.94 18.08
C MET A 167 8.48 -4.24 17.30
N GLY A 168 8.06 -4.17 16.04
CA GLY A 168 7.83 -5.33 15.19
C GLY A 168 9.12 -6.13 14.93
N VAL A 169 9.02 -7.46 14.91
CA VAL A 169 10.18 -8.36 14.76
C VAL A 169 10.48 -8.73 13.30
N ASN A 170 9.52 -8.53 12.40
CA ASN A 170 9.67 -8.72 10.97
C ASN A 170 9.06 -7.53 10.20
N ASP A 171 9.25 -7.52 8.88
CA ASP A 171 8.85 -6.37 8.07
C ASP A 171 7.32 -6.17 8.02
N ASN A 172 6.52 -7.23 8.02
CA ASN A 172 5.06 -7.13 8.06
C ASN A 172 4.57 -6.57 9.40
N GLU A 173 5.14 -7.03 10.54
CA GLU A 173 4.80 -6.47 11.86
C GLU A 173 5.18 -4.98 11.96
N LYS A 174 6.33 -4.59 11.40
CA LYS A 174 6.73 -3.17 11.35
C LYS A 174 5.77 -2.36 10.50
N THR A 175 5.45 -2.84 9.31
CA THR A 175 4.53 -2.17 8.38
C THR A 175 3.15 -1.99 9.00
N VAL A 176 2.56 -3.06 9.57
CA VAL A 176 1.27 -2.97 10.25
C VAL A 176 1.36 -2.07 11.47
N GLY A 177 2.45 -2.14 12.24
CA GLY A 177 2.67 -1.27 13.40
C GLY A 177 2.76 0.22 13.05
N PHE A 178 3.31 0.57 11.89
CA PHE A 178 3.27 1.94 11.38
C PHE A 178 1.86 2.38 10.97
N LEU A 179 1.07 1.48 10.38
CA LEU A 179 -0.23 1.79 9.78
C LEU A 179 -1.43 1.60 10.73
N HIS A 180 -1.26 0.99 11.90
CA HIS A 180 -2.37 0.49 12.74
C HIS A 180 -3.38 1.55 13.16
N ASP A 181 -2.96 2.81 13.35
CA ASP A 181 -3.84 3.93 13.71
C ASP A 181 -4.25 4.80 12.51
N LEU A 182 -3.77 4.48 11.28
CA LEU A 182 -3.94 5.34 10.11
C LEU A 182 -5.41 5.56 9.75
N ILE A 183 -6.22 4.50 9.77
CA ILE A 183 -7.64 4.55 9.42
C ILE A 183 -8.49 5.17 10.55
N GLU A 184 -8.05 5.02 11.81
CA GLU A 184 -8.76 5.63 12.95
C GLU A 184 -8.55 7.14 13.06
N ASP A 185 -7.34 7.60 12.76
CA ASP A 185 -6.89 8.96 13.06
C ASP A 185 -6.69 9.85 11.82
N CYS A 186 -6.76 9.26 10.61
CA CYS A 186 -6.58 9.97 9.34
C CYS A 186 -7.72 9.64 8.35
N ASP A 187 -7.79 10.40 7.26
CA ASP A 187 -8.81 10.18 6.21
C ASP A 187 -8.32 9.10 5.21
N TRP A 188 -8.21 7.87 5.72
CA TRP A 188 -7.79 6.68 4.98
C TRP A 188 -8.80 5.55 5.12
N SER A 189 -8.88 4.73 4.07
CA SER A 189 -9.71 3.53 4.02
C SER A 189 -8.87 2.28 3.77
N ILE A 190 -9.48 1.11 3.94
CA ILE A 190 -8.88 -0.18 3.57
C ILE A 190 -8.56 -0.23 2.07
N GLU A 191 -9.43 0.33 1.23
CA GLU A 191 -9.23 0.39 -0.22
C GLU A 191 -8.01 1.23 -0.60
N ASP A 192 -7.73 2.30 0.15
CA ASP A 192 -6.52 3.11 -0.08
C ASP A 192 -5.25 2.30 0.15
N LEU A 193 -5.22 1.43 1.19
CA LEU A 193 -4.09 0.54 1.44
C LEU A 193 -3.89 -0.49 0.33
N HIS A 194 -4.97 -1.05 -0.22
CA HIS A 194 -4.89 -1.93 -1.39
C HIS A 194 -4.37 -1.17 -2.61
N THR A 195 -4.86 0.06 -2.83
CA THR A 195 -4.43 0.93 -3.94
C THR A 195 -2.95 1.30 -3.84
N GLU A 196 -2.43 1.47 -2.63
CA GLU A 196 -0.99 1.68 -2.38
C GLU A 196 -0.13 0.44 -2.67
N GLY A 197 -0.74 -0.74 -2.78
CA GLY A 197 -0.06 -1.98 -3.10
C GLY A 197 0.45 -2.76 -1.89
N PHE A 198 -0.09 -2.53 -0.69
CA PHE A 198 0.20 -3.38 0.46
C PHE A 198 -0.37 -4.78 0.25
N PHE A 199 0.35 -5.81 0.74
CA PHE A 199 -0.12 -7.18 0.71
C PHE A 199 -1.42 -7.36 1.49
N ASP A 200 -2.29 -8.26 1.02
CA ASP A 200 -3.58 -8.57 1.65
C ASP A 200 -3.44 -8.92 3.13
N GLU A 201 -2.38 -9.64 3.53
CA GLU A 201 -2.13 -9.97 4.95
C GLU A 201 -1.84 -8.74 5.83
N VAL A 202 -1.18 -7.71 5.27
CA VAL A 202 -0.94 -6.43 5.95
C VAL A 202 -2.24 -5.66 6.07
N VAL A 203 -3.00 -5.57 4.98
CA VAL A 203 -4.28 -4.85 4.92
C VAL A 203 -5.31 -5.49 5.86
N GLU A 204 -5.44 -6.82 5.85
CA GLU A 204 -6.30 -7.55 6.77
C GLU A 204 -5.93 -7.29 8.24
N ALA A 205 -4.64 -7.30 8.56
CA ALA A 205 -4.20 -7.04 9.92
C ALA A 205 -4.51 -5.60 10.38
N VAL A 206 -4.36 -4.60 9.49
CA VAL A 206 -4.74 -3.21 9.78
C VAL A 206 -6.25 -3.09 9.96
N ASP A 207 -7.07 -3.76 9.12
CA ASP A 207 -8.53 -3.77 9.25
C ASP A 207 -8.98 -4.35 10.60
N ILE A 208 -8.39 -5.47 11.03
CA ILE A 208 -8.66 -6.08 12.34
C ILE A 208 -8.29 -5.13 13.49
N LEU A 209 -7.21 -4.36 13.32
CA LEU A 209 -6.71 -3.41 14.32
C LEU A 209 -7.49 -2.09 14.36
N THR A 210 -8.28 -1.79 13.34
CA THR A 210 -9.08 -0.56 13.26
C THR A 210 -10.32 -0.66 14.17
N HIS A 211 -10.36 0.14 15.23
CA HIS A 211 -11.51 0.19 16.14
C HIS A 211 -12.58 1.13 15.61
N ARG A 212 -13.67 0.56 15.11
CA ARG A 212 -14.86 1.30 14.66
C ARG A 212 -15.74 1.66 15.84
N LYS A 213 -15.46 2.80 16.47
CA LYS A 213 -16.06 3.25 17.76
C LYS A 213 -17.58 3.37 17.73
N ASP A 214 -18.17 3.57 16.53
CA ASP A 214 -19.62 3.66 16.32
C ASP A 214 -20.29 2.27 16.22
N GLU A 215 -19.52 1.22 15.96
CA GLU A 215 -19.99 -0.15 15.77
C GLU A 215 -19.74 -1.03 17.00
N ASP A 216 -18.56 -0.88 17.64
CA ASP A 216 -18.08 -1.76 18.67
C ASP A 216 -17.67 -1.03 19.94
N SER A 217 -18.01 -1.61 21.10
CA SER A 217 -17.34 -1.26 22.35
C SER A 217 -15.88 -1.71 22.32
N TYR A 218 -15.04 -1.11 23.15
CA TYR A 218 -13.62 -1.51 23.23
C TYR A 218 -13.41 -2.97 23.63
N ASP A 219 -14.29 -3.53 24.48
CA ASP A 219 -14.24 -4.94 24.87
C ASP A 219 -14.60 -5.87 23.69
N GLU A 220 -15.55 -5.50 22.84
CA GLU A 220 -15.92 -6.23 21.62
C GLU A 220 -14.79 -6.15 20.58
N TYR A 221 -14.21 -4.97 20.40
CA TYR A 221 -13.05 -4.78 19.54
C TYR A 221 -11.87 -5.70 19.94
N VAL A 222 -11.51 -5.74 21.24
CA VAL A 222 -10.47 -6.65 21.73
C VAL A 222 -10.84 -8.11 21.49
N ASN A 223 -12.13 -8.47 21.64
CA ASN A 223 -12.59 -9.81 21.30
C ASN A 223 -12.46 -10.15 19.82
N LYS A 224 -12.76 -9.20 18.93
CA LYS A 224 -12.57 -9.40 17.48
C LYS A 224 -11.11 -9.74 17.15
N ILE A 225 -10.15 -9.01 17.73
CA ILE A 225 -8.73 -9.28 17.54
C ILE A 225 -8.37 -10.70 18.01
N ILE A 226 -8.81 -11.09 19.19
CA ILE A 226 -8.54 -12.44 19.75
C ILE A 226 -9.15 -13.53 18.85
N LEU A 227 -10.42 -13.37 18.47
CA LEU A 227 -11.17 -14.36 17.70
C LEU A 227 -10.71 -14.45 16.23
N SER A 228 -10.10 -13.42 15.70
CA SER A 228 -9.53 -13.45 14.34
C SER A 228 -8.44 -14.51 14.18
N GLY A 229 -7.72 -14.82 15.25
CA GLY A 229 -6.54 -15.69 15.20
C GLY A 229 -5.40 -15.13 14.36
N ASN A 230 -5.53 -13.91 13.84
CA ASN A 230 -4.51 -13.29 13.01
C ASN A 230 -3.29 -12.90 13.84
N ARG A 231 -2.22 -13.67 13.70
CA ARG A 231 -0.99 -13.50 14.49
C ARG A 231 -0.34 -12.14 14.30
N LEU A 232 -0.40 -11.61 13.09
CA LEU A 232 0.18 -10.30 12.76
C LEU A 232 -0.56 -9.18 13.53
N ALA A 233 -1.89 -9.16 13.47
CA ALA A 233 -2.70 -8.20 14.21
C ALA A 233 -2.53 -8.35 15.74
N ILE A 234 -2.48 -9.57 16.27
CA ILE A 234 -2.29 -9.84 17.69
C ILE A 234 -0.94 -9.31 18.18
N ASN A 235 0.15 -9.60 17.48
CA ASN A 235 1.50 -9.16 17.86
C ASN A 235 1.61 -7.63 17.84
N VAL A 236 1.06 -7.00 16.81
CA VAL A 236 1.06 -5.54 16.74
C VAL A 236 0.19 -4.92 17.84
N LYS A 237 -0.97 -5.51 18.17
CA LYS A 237 -1.80 -5.04 19.30
C LYS A 237 -1.09 -5.16 20.63
N LEU A 238 -0.31 -6.21 20.84
CA LEU A 238 0.51 -6.34 22.05
C LEU A 238 1.56 -5.22 22.13
N ASN A 239 2.21 -4.89 21.03
CA ASN A 239 3.18 -3.79 20.95
C ASN A 239 2.51 -2.43 21.23
N ASP A 240 1.35 -2.18 20.62
CA ASP A 240 0.55 -0.98 20.86
C ASP A 240 0.18 -0.84 22.35
N LEU A 241 -0.39 -1.89 22.96
CA LEU A 241 -0.76 -1.88 24.37
C LEU A 241 0.45 -1.66 25.29
N HIS A 242 1.59 -2.28 25.00
CA HIS A 242 2.81 -2.05 25.78
C HIS A 242 3.27 -0.59 25.68
N HIS A 243 3.27 0.00 24.49
CA HIS A 243 3.67 1.39 24.30
C HIS A 243 2.66 2.35 24.95
N ASN A 244 1.35 2.09 24.83
CA ASN A 244 0.31 2.90 25.46
C ASN A 244 0.43 2.87 27.00
N LEU A 245 0.70 1.74 27.61
CA LEU A 245 0.93 1.64 29.06
C LEU A 245 2.21 2.37 29.49
N GLN A 246 3.27 2.28 28.72
CA GLN A 246 4.51 3.03 28.99
C GLN A 246 4.27 4.55 28.94
N ARG A 247 3.58 5.04 27.93
CA ARG A 247 3.21 6.48 27.81
C ARG A 247 2.30 6.88 28.97
N GLY A 248 1.25 6.08 29.23
CA GLY A 248 0.30 6.32 30.30
C GLY A 248 0.94 6.44 31.67
N LYS A 249 2.00 5.67 31.94
CA LYS A 249 2.80 5.79 33.17
C LYS A 249 3.54 7.11 33.26
N VAL A 250 4.19 7.54 32.18
CA VAL A 250 4.92 8.84 32.13
C VAL A 250 3.96 10.01 32.32
N SER A 251 2.81 9.98 31.62
CA SER A 251 1.77 11.00 31.76
C SER A 251 1.17 11.06 33.15
N TYR A 252 0.99 9.89 33.80
CA TYR A 252 0.49 9.79 35.16
C TYR A 252 1.47 10.41 36.18
N GLU A 253 2.75 10.11 36.05
CA GLU A 253 3.80 10.70 36.90
C GLU A 253 3.87 12.24 36.75
N ALA A 254 3.74 12.74 35.50
CA ALA A 254 3.72 14.18 35.21
C ALA A 254 2.47 14.87 35.79
N ALA A 255 1.27 14.24 35.68
CA ALA A 255 0.04 14.74 36.27
C ALA A 255 0.13 14.76 37.81
N GLY A 256 0.76 13.76 38.43
CA GLY A 256 1.04 13.71 39.86
C GLY A 256 1.94 14.86 40.32
N ALA A 257 3.00 15.15 39.57
CA ALA A 257 3.92 16.26 39.85
C ALA A 257 3.24 17.65 39.74
N SER A 258 2.24 17.79 38.87
CA SER A 258 1.43 19.01 38.71
C SER A 258 0.16 19.07 39.59
N ASN A 259 -0.12 18.05 40.38
CA ASN A 259 -1.34 17.88 41.18
C ASN A 259 -2.65 17.97 40.37
N ASP A 260 -2.64 17.52 39.11
CA ASP A 260 -3.82 17.50 38.24
C ASP A 260 -4.70 16.25 38.52
N ALA A 261 -5.57 16.38 39.51
CA ALA A 261 -6.44 15.28 39.96
C ALA A 261 -7.39 14.79 38.87
N ALA A 262 -7.85 15.66 37.96
CA ALA A 262 -8.74 15.27 36.85
C ALA A 262 -8.00 14.40 35.84
N LYS A 263 -6.81 14.83 35.44
CA LYS A 263 -5.93 14.09 34.52
C LYS A 263 -5.49 12.73 35.13
N ILE A 264 -5.14 12.73 36.41
CA ILE A 264 -4.78 11.49 37.13
C ILE A 264 -5.91 10.46 37.01
N LYS A 265 -7.15 10.83 37.36
CA LYS A 265 -8.31 9.92 37.30
C LYS A 265 -8.60 9.40 35.90
N GLU A 266 -8.44 10.24 34.89
CA GLU A 266 -8.64 9.83 33.48
C GLU A 266 -7.54 8.85 33.04
N LEU A 267 -6.29 9.10 33.39
CA LEU A 267 -5.16 8.21 33.06
C LEU A 267 -5.28 6.85 33.79
N GLU A 268 -5.76 6.82 35.05
CA GLU A 268 -6.06 5.57 35.75
C GLU A 268 -7.09 4.74 34.98
N ARG A 269 -8.16 5.38 34.51
CA ARG A 269 -9.21 4.71 33.71
C ARG A 269 -8.67 4.15 32.40
N ILE A 270 -7.86 4.94 31.67
CA ILE A 270 -7.26 4.57 30.40
C ILE A 270 -6.26 3.43 30.60
N ASN A 271 -5.36 3.53 31.57
CA ASN A 271 -4.37 2.51 31.86
C ASN A 271 -5.02 1.18 32.26
N ALA A 272 -6.00 1.20 33.15
CA ALA A 272 -6.75 0.00 33.55
C ALA A 272 -7.45 -0.69 32.36
N LYS A 273 -7.96 0.09 31.39
CA LYS A 273 -8.54 -0.44 30.15
C LYS A 273 -7.46 -1.17 29.31
N HIS A 274 -6.28 -0.58 29.17
CA HIS A 274 -5.18 -1.18 28.39
C HIS A 274 -4.59 -2.41 29.10
N GLU A 275 -4.43 -2.37 30.42
CA GLU A 275 -3.97 -3.52 31.22
C GLU A 275 -4.92 -4.72 31.07
N LYS A 276 -6.24 -4.48 31.20
CA LYS A 276 -7.26 -5.52 30.97
C LYS A 276 -7.18 -6.12 29.57
N ALA A 277 -7.02 -5.30 28.55
CA ALA A 277 -6.89 -5.77 27.17
C ALA A 277 -5.62 -6.61 26.97
N LEU A 278 -4.50 -6.13 27.48
CA LEU A 278 -3.22 -6.84 27.42
C LEU A 278 -3.29 -8.22 28.09
N GLU A 279 -3.89 -8.30 29.29
CA GLU A 279 -4.07 -9.57 30.00
C GLU A 279 -4.95 -10.54 29.21
N ARG A 280 -6.08 -10.06 28.65
CA ARG A 280 -6.99 -10.89 27.86
C ARG A 280 -6.33 -11.48 26.62
N ILE A 281 -5.59 -10.68 25.86
CA ILE A 281 -4.90 -11.14 24.65
C ILE A 281 -3.82 -12.17 25.03
N LYS A 282 -3.01 -11.91 26.06
CA LYS A 282 -1.98 -12.85 26.54
C LYS A 282 -2.59 -14.18 27.00
N ASN A 283 -3.68 -14.15 27.76
CA ASN A 283 -4.33 -15.37 28.24
C ASN A 283 -4.89 -16.20 27.07
N ALA A 284 -5.46 -15.56 26.05
CA ALA A 284 -5.95 -16.26 24.86
C ALA A 284 -4.82 -16.94 24.04
N GLU A 285 -3.60 -16.41 24.07
CA GLU A 285 -2.43 -17.06 23.43
C GLU A 285 -1.97 -18.32 24.17
N TYR A 286 -2.17 -18.42 25.47
CA TYR A 286 -1.81 -19.61 26.25
C TYR A 286 -2.82 -20.76 26.14
N GLU A 287 -4.04 -20.48 25.65
CA GLU A 287 -5.12 -21.47 25.51
C GLU A 287 -5.16 -22.10 24.08
N GLN A 288 -4.39 -21.60 23.13
CA GLN A 288 -4.23 -22.13 21.76
C GLN A 288 -2.95 -22.99 21.64
#